data_98667a045a0ca36cd33ed8ef47f4f0a3
#
_entry.id   98667a045a0ca36cd33ed8ef47f4f0a3
#
_cell.length_a   1.000
_cell.length_b   1.000
_cell.length_c   1.000
_cell.angle_alpha   90.00
_cell.angle_beta   90.00
_cell.angle_gamma   90.00
#
_symmetry.space_group_name_H-M   'P 1'
#
loop_
_entity.id
_entity.type
_entity.pdbx_description
1 polymer ?
#
loop_
_entity_poly.entity_id
_entity_poly.type
_entity_poly.pdbx_seq_one_letter_code
_entity_poly.pdbx_strand_id
1 'polypeptide(L)'
;MEKIADKITFREEIRPRLKREGKTIALCHGVFDLVHPGHIIHLQQAKQMADILVVSITAAAYVRKGPGRPYFNDEMRLKVLEALEFVDYVMLSEGYTVDDIVESVEPDLYVKGEEYAKESEDITGKITAERELVEQHGGKVAYTTGEVFSSTKLINTALSGLPEDVIRYMEGFITKYSMEDIKKYAEKAEKLKVLVVGDVIIDKYTYCIVHGLMSKDTGYSSG
;
A
#
# COMPACT_ATOMS: atom_id res chain seq x y z
N MET A 1 -9.72 21.02 -13.98
CA MET A 1 -10.82 20.54 -13.11
C MET A 1 -10.16 19.85 -11.94
N GLU A 2 -10.55 20.13 -10.71
CA GLU A 2 -9.99 19.48 -9.52
C GLU A 2 -10.39 18.00 -9.55
N LYS A 3 -9.40 17.09 -9.49
CA LYS A 3 -9.65 15.65 -9.57
C LYS A 3 -9.83 15.02 -8.19
N ILE A 4 -9.36 15.70 -7.13
CA ILE A 4 -9.52 15.22 -5.76
C ILE A 4 -10.98 15.50 -5.34
N ALA A 5 -11.70 14.45 -4.99
CA ALA A 5 -13.09 14.51 -4.57
C ALA A 5 -13.25 13.83 -3.20
N ASP A 6 -14.04 14.45 -2.31
CA ASP A 6 -14.49 13.80 -1.10
C ASP A 6 -15.67 12.84 -1.38
N LYS A 7 -15.91 11.91 -0.47
CA LYS A 7 -16.92 10.85 -0.61
C LYS A 7 -18.34 11.39 -0.74
N ILE A 8 -18.66 12.46 -0.02
CA ILE A 8 -20.01 13.04 0.00
C ILE A 8 -20.29 13.74 -1.33
N THR A 9 -19.39 14.63 -1.77
CA THR A 9 -19.49 15.30 -3.07
C THR A 9 -19.55 14.29 -4.22
N PHE A 10 -18.73 13.23 -4.15
CA PHE A 10 -18.75 12.20 -5.19
C PHE A 10 -20.13 11.52 -5.26
N ARG A 11 -20.67 11.07 -4.11
CA ARG A 11 -21.93 10.35 -4.01
C ARG A 11 -23.15 11.23 -4.39
N GLU A 12 -23.16 12.50 -3.93
CA GLU A 12 -24.34 13.34 -4.05
C GLU A 12 -24.41 14.14 -5.36
N GLU A 13 -23.26 14.48 -5.93
CA GLU A 13 -23.17 15.34 -7.12
C GLU A 13 -22.55 14.65 -8.33
N ILE A 14 -21.37 14.04 -8.17
CA ILE A 14 -20.59 13.51 -9.29
C ILE A 14 -21.21 12.23 -9.83
N ARG A 15 -21.45 11.25 -8.97
CA ARG A 15 -22.00 9.94 -9.36
C ARG A 15 -23.35 10.05 -10.08
N PRO A 16 -24.34 10.82 -9.57
CA PRO A 16 -25.63 11.00 -10.24
C PRO A 16 -25.51 11.68 -11.60
N ARG A 17 -24.56 12.62 -11.75
CA ARG A 17 -24.27 13.25 -13.04
C ARG A 17 -23.72 12.24 -14.04
N LEU A 18 -22.69 11.50 -13.69
CA LEU A 18 -22.07 10.48 -14.54
C LEU A 18 -23.07 9.41 -14.97
N LYS A 19 -23.95 8.99 -14.06
CA LYS A 19 -25.02 8.03 -14.35
C LYS A 19 -26.02 8.57 -15.38
N ARG A 20 -26.41 9.86 -15.28
CA ARG A 20 -27.28 10.50 -16.28
C ARG A 20 -26.62 10.62 -17.64
N GLU A 21 -25.30 10.78 -17.68
CA GLU A 21 -24.50 10.83 -18.90
C GLU A 21 -24.24 9.43 -19.49
N GLY A 22 -24.70 8.36 -18.84
CA GLY A 22 -24.47 6.97 -19.26
C GLY A 22 -23.00 6.52 -19.13
N LYS A 23 -22.21 7.16 -18.27
CA LYS A 23 -20.79 6.87 -18.07
C LYS A 23 -20.59 5.69 -17.14
N THR A 24 -19.70 4.79 -17.56
CA THR A 24 -19.23 3.67 -16.73
C THR A 24 -18.05 4.09 -15.87
N ILE A 25 -17.97 3.53 -14.64
CA ILE A 25 -16.94 3.88 -13.66
C ILE A 25 -16.11 2.65 -13.29
N ALA A 26 -14.80 2.74 -13.47
CA ALA A 26 -13.83 1.83 -12.89
C ALA A 26 -13.28 2.42 -11.58
N LEU A 27 -13.21 1.60 -10.53
CA LEU A 27 -12.58 1.92 -9.25
C LEU A 27 -11.34 1.05 -9.05
N CYS A 28 -10.20 1.70 -8.80
CA CYS A 28 -8.99 1.07 -8.27
C CYS A 28 -8.77 1.54 -6.83
N HIS A 29 -8.53 0.61 -5.90
CA HIS A 29 -8.24 0.92 -4.50
C HIS A 29 -6.91 0.33 -4.06
N GLY A 30 -6.13 1.11 -3.31
CA GLY A 30 -4.85 0.64 -2.78
C GLY A 30 -4.19 1.66 -1.86
N VAL A 31 -2.98 1.35 -1.38
CA VAL A 31 -2.19 2.29 -0.57
C VAL A 31 -1.46 3.31 -1.46
N PHE A 32 -0.97 2.91 -2.63
CA PHE A 32 -0.22 3.73 -3.57
C PHE A 32 0.88 4.57 -2.89
N ASP A 33 1.63 3.94 -1.99
CA ASP A 33 2.66 4.61 -1.19
C ASP A 33 3.80 5.14 -2.07
N LEU A 34 4.33 4.27 -2.95
CA LEU A 34 5.27 4.63 -3.98
C LEU A 34 4.70 4.20 -5.33
N VAL A 35 4.29 5.17 -6.14
CA VAL A 35 3.79 4.90 -7.50
C VAL A 35 4.98 4.51 -8.38
N HIS A 36 4.87 3.39 -9.08
CA HIS A 36 5.89 2.80 -9.94
C HIS A 36 5.27 2.35 -11.27
N PRO A 37 6.07 1.96 -12.28
CA PRO A 37 5.55 1.58 -13.60
C PRO A 37 4.42 0.56 -13.58
N GLY A 38 4.46 -0.43 -12.68
CA GLY A 38 3.39 -1.41 -12.53
C GLY A 38 2.05 -0.77 -12.14
N HIS A 39 2.04 0.22 -11.25
CA HIS A 39 0.81 0.99 -10.95
C HIS A 39 0.33 1.78 -12.16
N ILE A 40 1.25 2.39 -12.93
CA ILE A 40 0.88 3.15 -14.14
C ILE A 40 0.19 2.23 -15.15
N ILE A 41 0.76 1.06 -15.45
CA ILE A 41 0.20 0.08 -16.38
C ILE A 41 -1.17 -0.40 -15.88
N HIS A 42 -1.28 -0.76 -14.60
CA HIS A 42 -2.54 -1.19 -13.98
C HIS A 42 -3.63 -0.14 -14.14
N LEU A 43 -3.36 1.11 -13.77
CA LEU A 43 -4.33 2.20 -13.85
C LEU A 43 -4.69 2.56 -15.29
N GLN A 44 -3.74 2.50 -16.23
CA GLN A 44 -4.02 2.70 -17.66
C GLN A 44 -4.94 1.61 -18.22
N GLN A 45 -4.72 0.34 -17.85
CA GLN A 45 -5.61 -0.75 -18.25
C GLN A 45 -7.00 -0.58 -17.63
N ALA A 46 -7.09 -0.20 -16.35
CA ALA A 46 -8.36 0.08 -15.70
C ALA A 46 -9.13 1.22 -16.41
N LYS A 47 -8.42 2.28 -16.81
CA LYS A 47 -9.02 3.38 -17.60
C LYS A 47 -9.57 2.93 -18.95
N GLN A 48 -8.95 1.95 -19.59
CA GLN A 48 -9.44 1.39 -20.86
C GLN A 48 -10.72 0.54 -20.72
N MET A 49 -11.05 0.12 -19.50
CA MET A 49 -12.22 -0.72 -19.21
C MET A 49 -13.49 0.09 -18.95
N ALA A 50 -13.37 1.41 -18.68
CA ALA A 50 -14.50 2.27 -18.35
C ALA A 50 -14.28 3.72 -18.81
N ASP A 51 -15.38 4.50 -18.88
CA ASP A 51 -15.30 5.93 -19.27
C ASP A 51 -14.57 6.77 -18.22
N ILE A 52 -14.77 6.44 -16.93
CA ILE A 52 -14.25 7.18 -15.78
C ILE A 52 -13.40 6.25 -14.91
N LEU A 53 -12.20 6.70 -14.58
CA LEU A 53 -11.32 6.03 -13.62
C LEU A 53 -11.30 6.81 -12.30
N VAL A 54 -11.78 6.17 -11.25
CA VAL A 54 -11.65 6.61 -9.87
C VAL A 54 -10.53 5.83 -9.19
N VAL A 55 -9.60 6.52 -8.55
CA VAL A 55 -8.55 5.88 -7.76
C VAL A 55 -8.72 6.30 -6.31
N SER A 56 -8.89 5.35 -5.40
CA SER A 56 -8.95 5.64 -3.97
C SER A 56 -7.70 5.14 -3.25
N ILE A 57 -7.24 5.91 -2.27
CA ILE A 57 -6.10 5.53 -1.42
C ILE A 57 -6.56 5.31 0.02
N THR A 58 -5.99 4.29 0.67
CA THR A 58 -6.17 4.10 2.12
C THR A 58 -5.46 5.22 2.88
N ALA A 59 -6.16 5.94 3.76
CA ALA A 59 -5.55 6.97 4.60
C ALA A 59 -4.46 6.37 5.50
N ALA A 60 -3.40 7.14 5.77
CA ALA A 60 -2.21 6.66 6.49
C ALA A 60 -2.55 6.02 7.84
N ALA A 61 -3.54 6.57 8.56
CA ALA A 61 -3.99 6.04 9.85
C ALA A 61 -4.53 4.59 9.79
N TYR A 62 -4.97 4.14 8.60
CA TYR A 62 -5.55 2.81 8.40
C TYR A 62 -4.63 1.83 7.66
N VAL A 63 -3.42 2.28 7.26
CA VAL A 63 -2.45 1.41 6.58
C VAL A 63 -1.77 0.47 7.58
N ARG A 64 -1.84 -0.85 7.33
CA ARG A 64 -1.24 -1.92 8.16
C ARG A 64 -0.13 -2.66 7.40
N LYS A 65 0.89 -1.92 6.94
CA LYS A 65 2.03 -2.48 6.19
C LYS A 65 3.35 -2.48 6.98
N GLY A 66 3.26 -2.34 8.31
CA GLY A 66 4.42 -2.32 9.21
C GLY A 66 4.89 -0.91 9.59
N PRO A 67 5.90 -0.79 10.47
CA PRO A 67 6.42 0.48 10.94
C PRO A 67 6.93 1.37 9.80
N GLY A 68 6.69 2.68 9.91
CA GLY A 68 7.12 3.66 8.91
C GLY A 68 6.36 3.61 7.58
N ARG A 69 5.19 2.96 7.55
CA ARG A 69 4.34 2.88 6.34
C ARG A 69 2.96 3.52 6.59
N PRO A 70 2.41 4.30 5.61
CA PRO A 70 3.01 4.63 4.32
C PRO A 70 4.20 5.59 4.48
N TYR A 71 5.12 5.58 3.51
CA TYR A 71 6.28 6.47 3.47
C TYR A 71 5.87 7.91 3.16
N PHE A 72 4.94 8.09 2.23
CA PHE A 72 4.36 9.38 1.88
C PHE A 72 3.03 9.60 2.60
N ASN A 73 2.80 10.84 3.06
CA ASN A 73 1.52 11.22 3.67
C ASN A 73 0.37 11.21 2.64
N ASP A 74 -0.86 11.36 3.12
CA ASP A 74 -2.06 11.27 2.29
C ASP A 74 -2.06 12.31 1.17
N GLU A 75 -1.70 13.56 1.48
CA GLU A 75 -1.69 14.67 0.52
C GLU A 75 -0.71 14.39 -0.64
N MET A 76 0.50 13.92 -0.34
CA MET A 76 1.51 13.61 -1.35
C MET A 76 1.05 12.47 -2.26
N ARG A 77 0.44 11.42 -1.69
CA ARG A 77 -0.08 10.28 -2.45
C ARG A 77 -1.25 10.66 -3.35
N LEU A 78 -2.18 11.49 -2.84
CA LEU A 78 -3.28 12.05 -3.64
C LEU A 78 -2.76 12.89 -4.80
N LYS A 79 -1.81 13.79 -4.55
CA LYS A 79 -1.22 14.66 -5.59
C LYS A 79 -0.51 13.89 -6.69
N VAL A 80 0.21 12.81 -6.36
CA VAL A 80 0.85 11.97 -7.38
C VAL A 80 -0.18 11.34 -8.30
N LEU A 81 -1.28 10.82 -7.76
CA LEU A 81 -2.34 10.21 -8.55
C LEU A 81 -3.15 11.24 -9.34
N GLU A 82 -3.41 12.41 -8.76
CA GLU A 82 -4.08 13.53 -9.44
C GLU A 82 -3.31 14.00 -10.68
N ALA A 83 -1.97 13.96 -10.63
CA ALA A 83 -1.12 14.35 -11.73
C ALA A 83 -1.16 13.38 -12.93
N LEU A 84 -1.70 12.17 -12.76
CA LEU A 84 -1.83 11.20 -13.86
C LEU A 84 -2.99 11.62 -14.77
N GLU A 85 -2.71 11.88 -16.05
CA GLU A 85 -3.68 12.40 -17.03
C GLU A 85 -4.91 11.50 -17.17
N PHE A 86 -4.73 10.19 -17.14
CA PHE A 86 -5.78 9.19 -17.32
C PHE A 86 -6.59 8.87 -16.07
N VAL A 87 -6.27 9.45 -14.91
CA VAL A 87 -7.08 9.37 -13.69
C VAL A 87 -8.06 10.53 -13.70
N ASP A 88 -9.36 10.24 -13.55
CA ASP A 88 -10.42 11.27 -13.58
C ASP A 88 -10.70 11.79 -12.16
N TYR A 89 -10.74 10.91 -11.15
CA TYR A 89 -10.94 11.29 -9.75
C TYR A 89 -10.03 10.53 -8.81
N VAL A 90 -9.63 11.22 -7.74
CA VAL A 90 -8.84 10.62 -6.64
C VAL A 90 -9.59 10.85 -5.34
N MET A 91 -9.68 9.81 -4.49
CA MET A 91 -10.42 9.86 -3.22
C MET A 91 -9.61 9.27 -2.07
N LEU A 92 -9.86 9.77 -0.86
CA LEU A 92 -9.30 9.24 0.38
C LEU A 92 -10.29 8.28 1.05
N SER A 93 -9.85 7.05 1.35
CA SER A 93 -10.60 6.07 2.15
C SER A 93 -10.13 6.12 3.59
N GLU A 94 -11.02 6.45 4.49
CA GLU A 94 -10.77 6.56 5.93
C GLU A 94 -11.33 5.34 6.68
N GLY A 95 -10.94 4.15 6.22
CA GLY A 95 -11.37 2.88 6.77
C GLY A 95 -10.36 1.76 6.57
N TYR A 96 -10.55 0.66 7.32
CA TYR A 96 -9.75 -0.57 7.14
C TYR A 96 -10.24 -1.43 5.97
N THR A 97 -11.43 -1.17 5.50
CA THR A 97 -12.10 -1.81 4.36
C THR A 97 -12.37 -0.76 3.28
N VAL A 98 -12.85 -1.21 2.12
CA VAL A 98 -13.17 -0.36 0.98
C VAL A 98 -14.67 0.04 0.96
N ASP A 99 -15.42 -0.35 1.98
CA ASP A 99 -16.88 -0.27 2.01
C ASP A 99 -17.38 1.16 1.75
N ASP A 100 -16.86 2.13 2.48
CA ASP A 100 -17.22 3.53 2.36
C ASP A 100 -16.95 4.12 0.96
N ILE A 101 -15.93 3.62 0.28
CA ILE A 101 -15.61 4.03 -1.09
C ILE A 101 -16.55 3.34 -2.10
N VAL A 102 -16.77 2.04 -1.96
CA VAL A 102 -17.69 1.32 -2.86
C VAL A 102 -19.11 1.88 -2.76
N GLU A 103 -19.60 2.15 -1.55
CA GLU A 103 -20.91 2.79 -1.32
C GLU A 103 -21.01 4.20 -1.91
N SER A 104 -19.91 4.96 -1.89
CA SER A 104 -19.90 6.34 -2.42
C SER A 104 -19.76 6.39 -3.93
N VAL A 105 -18.99 5.47 -4.51
CA VAL A 105 -18.67 5.44 -5.95
C VAL A 105 -19.67 4.60 -6.72
N GLU A 106 -20.22 3.51 -6.15
CA GLU A 106 -21.01 2.49 -6.83
C GLU A 106 -20.40 2.13 -8.20
N PRO A 107 -19.18 1.56 -8.22
CA PRO A 107 -18.44 1.36 -9.46
C PRO A 107 -19.10 0.26 -10.30
N ASP A 108 -19.10 0.43 -11.63
CA ASP A 108 -19.48 -0.63 -12.56
C ASP A 108 -18.41 -1.73 -12.60
N LEU A 109 -17.12 -1.34 -12.45
CA LEU A 109 -15.98 -2.24 -12.39
C LEU A 109 -15.08 -1.90 -11.18
N TYR A 110 -14.82 -2.90 -10.35
CA TYR A 110 -13.77 -2.84 -9.33
C TYR A 110 -12.53 -3.55 -9.86
N VAL A 111 -11.47 -2.80 -10.15
CA VAL A 111 -10.32 -3.32 -10.88
C VAL A 111 -9.16 -3.62 -9.96
N LYS A 112 -8.69 -4.86 -9.99
CA LYS A 112 -7.55 -5.38 -9.22
C LYS A 112 -6.42 -5.84 -10.15
N GLY A 113 -5.22 -6.00 -9.60
CA GLY A 113 -4.11 -6.67 -10.30
C GLY A 113 -4.36 -8.17 -10.47
N GLU A 114 -3.68 -8.78 -11.45
CA GLU A 114 -3.78 -10.23 -11.74
C GLU A 114 -3.38 -11.10 -10.54
N GLU A 115 -2.50 -10.63 -9.67
CA GLU A 115 -2.10 -11.31 -8.45
C GLU A 115 -3.26 -11.63 -7.50
N TYR A 116 -4.37 -10.92 -7.67
CA TYR A 116 -5.61 -11.12 -6.90
C TYR A 116 -6.64 -12.00 -7.62
N ALA A 117 -6.36 -12.47 -8.84
CA ALA A 117 -7.29 -13.29 -9.61
C ALA A 117 -7.42 -14.72 -9.07
N LYS A 118 -6.41 -15.21 -8.34
CA LYS A 118 -6.40 -16.55 -7.76
C LYS A 118 -6.97 -16.53 -6.35
N GLU A 119 -8.27 -16.75 -6.22
CA GLU A 119 -8.98 -16.82 -4.92
C GLU A 119 -8.39 -17.86 -3.94
N SER A 120 -7.80 -18.93 -4.45
CA SER A 120 -7.16 -19.96 -3.63
C SER A 120 -5.92 -19.46 -2.86
N GLU A 121 -5.39 -18.32 -3.23
CA GLU A 121 -4.24 -17.68 -2.57
C GLU A 121 -4.65 -16.53 -1.61
N ASP A 122 -5.94 -16.16 -1.55
CA ASP A 122 -6.45 -15.16 -0.58
C ASP A 122 -6.66 -15.76 0.81
N ILE A 123 -5.56 -15.92 1.54
CA ILE A 123 -5.55 -16.41 2.93
C ILE A 123 -6.35 -15.47 3.87
N THR A 124 -6.61 -14.24 3.45
CA THR A 124 -7.26 -13.21 4.28
C THR A 124 -8.77 -13.11 4.09
N GLY A 125 -9.32 -13.70 3.03
CA GLY A 125 -10.73 -13.59 2.64
C GLY A 125 -11.18 -12.19 2.23
N LYS A 126 -10.26 -11.22 2.13
CA LYS A 126 -10.58 -9.83 1.82
C LYS A 126 -11.15 -9.66 0.41
N ILE A 127 -10.59 -10.36 -0.56
CA ILE A 127 -11.01 -10.23 -1.96
C ILE A 127 -12.44 -10.74 -2.15
N THR A 128 -12.78 -11.82 -1.47
CA THR A 128 -14.15 -12.37 -1.48
C THR A 128 -15.15 -11.36 -0.91
N ALA A 129 -14.85 -10.77 0.25
CA ALA A 129 -15.71 -9.76 0.87
C ALA A 129 -15.83 -8.48 0.01
N GLU A 130 -14.73 -8.01 -0.57
CA GLU A 130 -14.73 -6.86 -1.49
C GLU A 130 -15.56 -7.15 -2.76
N ARG A 131 -15.48 -8.37 -3.30
CA ARG A 131 -16.29 -8.81 -4.45
C ARG A 131 -17.77 -8.80 -4.11
N GLU A 132 -18.17 -9.47 -3.03
CA GLU A 132 -19.56 -9.54 -2.58
C GLU A 132 -20.14 -8.13 -2.40
N LEU A 133 -19.39 -7.24 -1.80
CA LEU A 133 -19.79 -5.85 -1.61
C LEU A 133 -20.02 -5.13 -2.94
N VAL A 134 -19.10 -5.24 -3.89
CA VAL A 134 -19.22 -4.62 -5.21
C VAL A 134 -20.40 -5.16 -5.99
N GLU A 135 -20.63 -6.49 -5.94
CA GLU A 135 -21.76 -7.15 -6.60
C GLU A 135 -23.11 -6.74 -5.98
N GLN A 136 -23.18 -6.53 -4.66
CA GLN A 136 -24.36 -6.00 -3.98
C GLN A 136 -24.74 -4.60 -4.47
N HIS A 137 -23.76 -3.80 -4.90
CA HIS A 137 -23.94 -2.47 -5.48
C HIS A 137 -24.08 -2.48 -7.02
N GLY A 138 -24.22 -3.68 -7.63
CA GLY A 138 -24.45 -3.86 -9.05
C GLY A 138 -23.21 -3.81 -9.94
N GLY A 139 -22.02 -3.70 -9.35
CA GLY A 139 -20.73 -3.74 -10.06
C GLY A 139 -20.18 -5.14 -10.26
N LYS A 140 -19.00 -5.23 -10.86
CA LYS A 140 -18.25 -6.48 -11.08
C LYS A 140 -16.78 -6.27 -10.77
N VAL A 141 -16.09 -7.34 -10.35
CA VAL A 141 -14.61 -7.33 -10.23
C VAL A 141 -13.99 -7.64 -11.58
N ALA A 142 -13.01 -6.86 -11.97
CA ALA A 142 -12.19 -7.07 -13.16
C ALA A 142 -10.70 -7.11 -12.78
N TYR A 143 -9.88 -7.74 -13.60
CA TYR A 143 -8.46 -7.89 -13.35
C TYR A 143 -7.65 -7.32 -14.51
N THR A 144 -6.55 -6.64 -14.17
CA THR A 144 -5.55 -6.21 -15.15
C THR A 144 -4.49 -7.29 -15.32
N THR A 145 -3.86 -7.34 -16.47
CA THR A 145 -2.78 -8.29 -16.79
C THR A 145 -1.43 -7.55 -16.82
N GLY A 146 -0.33 -8.21 -16.44
CA GLY A 146 1.00 -7.63 -16.55
C GLY A 146 1.98 -8.09 -15.48
N GLU A 147 3.23 -7.64 -15.60
CA GLU A 147 4.26 -7.97 -14.61
C GLU A 147 3.91 -7.36 -13.23
N VAL A 148 3.94 -8.22 -12.22
CA VAL A 148 3.69 -7.83 -10.83
C VAL A 148 4.92 -7.10 -10.27
N PHE A 149 4.83 -5.77 -10.24
CA PHE A 149 5.79 -4.95 -9.51
C PHE A 149 5.25 -4.66 -8.10
N SER A 150 6.05 -4.91 -7.09
CA SER A 150 5.67 -4.64 -5.69
C SER A 150 6.39 -3.40 -5.16
N SER A 151 5.63 -2.35 -4.84
CA SER A 151 6.18 -1.18 -4.12
C SER A 151 6.88 -1.59 -2.84
N THR A 152 6.34 -2.57 -2.13
CA THR A 152 6.92 -3.09 -0.90
C THR A 152 8.29 -3.71 -1.16
N LYS A 153 8.44 -4.48 -2.25
CA LYS A 153 9.73 -5.07 -2.65
C LYS A 153 10.74 -3.98 -3.04
N LEU A 154 10.31 -2.99 -3.84
CA LEU A 154 11.17 -1.87 -4.24
C LEU A 154 11.63 -1.05 -3.03
N ILE A 155 10.73 -0.69 -2.12
CA ILE A 155 11.07 0.09 -0.93
C ILE A 155 12.00 -0.72 -0.02
N ASN A 156 11.70 -1.99 0.22
CA ASN A 156 12.51 -2.82 1.09
C ASN A 156 13.89 -3.16 0.50
N THR A 157 14.03 -3.18 -0.82
CA THR A 157 15.30 -3.53 -1.49
C THR A 157 16.11 -2.28 -1.85
N ALA A 158 15.47 -1.24 -2.38
CA ALA A 158 16.15 -0.05 -2.91
C ALA A 158 16.28 1.08 -1.88
N LEU A 159 15.36 1.16 -0.91
CA LEU A 159 15.32 2.24 0.09
C LEU A 159 15.63 1.75 1.51
N SER A 160 15.90 0.46 1.71
CA SER A 160 16.19 -0.09 3.04
C SER A 160 17.51 0.40 3.64
N GLY A 161 18.40 0.97 2.81
CA GLY A 161 19.72 1.39 3.25
C GLY A 161 20.60 0.27 3.79
N LEU A 162 20.16 -0.98 3.68
CA LEU A 162 20.95 -2.14 4.11
C LEU A 162 22.06 -2.44 3.11
N PRO A 163 23.28 -2.71 3.58
CA PRO A 163 24.37 -3.16 2.73
C PRO A 163 24.01 -4.44 1.95
N GLU A 164 24.55 -4.60 0.74
CA GLU A 164 24.24 -5.74 -0.14
C GLU A 164 24.57 -7.11 0.49
N ASP A 165 25.61 -7.19 1.30
CA ASP A 165 25.98 -8.40 2.03
C ASP A 165 24.94 -8.79 3.08
N VAL A 166 24.32 -7.81 3.75
CA VAL A 166 23.20 -8.02 4.68
C VAL A 166 21.97 -8.50 3.93
N ILE A 167 21.64 -7.90 2.80
CA ILE A 167 20.50 -8.34 1.97
C ILE A 167 20.69 -9.78 1.53
N ARG A 168 21.87 -10.13 1.01
CA ARG A 168 22.21 -11.50 0.58
C ARG A 168 22.16 -12.51 1.72
N TYR A 169 22.63 -12.10 2.91
CA TYR A 169 22.53 -12.93 4.10
C TYR A 169 21.06 -13.18 4.49
N MET A 170 20.23 -12.15 4.50
CA MET A 170 18.81 -12.25 4.82
C MET A 170 18.04 -13.14 3.83
N GLU A 171 18.31 -13.03 2.54
CA GLU A 171 17.73 -13.90 1.52
C GLU A 171 18.07 -15.39 1.78
N GLY A 172 19.34 -15.67 2.06
CA GLY A 172 19.80 -17.01 2.44
C GLY A 172 19.18 -17.52 3.75
N PHE A 173 19.01 -16.62 4.72
CA PHE A 173 18.40 -16.94 6.00
C PHE A 173 16.91 -17.29 5.87
N ILE A 174 16.13 -16.50 5.13
CA ILE A 174 14.69 -16.73 4.88
C ILE A 174 14.46 -18.04 4.12
N THR A 175 15.36 -18.40 3.21
CA THR A 175 15.28 -19.67 2.47
C THR A 175 15.52 -20.87 3.38
N LYS A 176 16.35 -20.71 4.42
CA LYS A 176 16.78 -21.80 5.31
C LYS A 176 15.89 -21.98 6.54
N TYR A 177 15.31 -20.91 7.06
CA TYR A 177 14.54 -20.90 8.30
C TYR A 177 13.17 -20.30 8.10
N SER A 178 12.13 -21.04 8.52
CA SER A 178 10.75 -20.52 8.57
C SER A 178 10.54 -19.64 9.83
N MET A 179 9.49 -18.84 9.83
CA MET A 179 9.08 -18.08 11.02
C MET A 179 8.78 -19.01 12.21
N GLU A 180 8.31 -20.21 11.93
CA GLU A 180 8.01 -21.22 12.96
C GLU A 180 9.28 -21.78 13.59
N ASP A 181 10.35 -21.96 12.80
CA ASP A 181 11.66 -22.35 13.34
C ASP A 181 12.22 -21.28 14.28
N ILE A 182 12.11 -20.00 13.89
CA ILE A 182 12.53 -18.87 14.72
C ILE A 182 11.78 -18.86 16.05
N LYS A 183 10.45 -19.03 16.03
CA LYS A 183 9.61 -19.10 17.24
C LYS A 183 10.05 -20.26 18.15
N LYS A 184 10.30 -21.45 17.60
CA LYS A 184 10.78 -22.59 18.36
C LYS A 184 12.14 -22.33 19.03
N TYR A 185 13.03 -21.59 18.40
CA TYR A 185 14.30 -21.18 19.00
C TYR A 185 14.11 -20.18 20.13
N ALA A 186 13.21 -19.20 19.96
CA ALA A 186 12.86 -18.23 21.01
C ALA A 186 12.26 -18.93 22.24
N GLU A 187 11.31 -19.84 22.06
CA GLU A 187 10.70 -20.64 23.14
C GLU A 187 11.74 -21.52 23.88
N LYS A 188 12.71 -22.07 23.17
CA LYS A 188 13.83 -22.81 23.80
C LYS A 188 14.73 -21.88 24.61
N ALA A 189 14.96 -20.65 24.11
CA ALA A 189 15.78 -19.66 24.80
C ALA A 189 15.18 -19.21 26.13
N GLU A 190 13.86 -19.12 26.27
CA GLU A 190 13.17 -18.78 27.51
C GLU A 190 13.49 -19.77 28.67
N LYS A 191 13.82 -21.00 28.34
CA LYS A 191 14.12 -22.07 29.32
C LYS A 191 15.60 -22.15 29.71
N LEU A 192 16.44 -21.33 29.09
CA LEU A 192 17.87 -21.31 29.39
C LEU A 192 18.15 -20.60 30.72
N LYS A 193 18.99 -21.21 31.54
CA LYS A 193 19.59 -20.54 32.70
C LYS A 193 20.95 -20.01 32.26
N VAL A 194 21.07 -18.69 32.19
CA VAL A 194 22.28 -18.01 31.75
C VAL A 194 22.97 -17.38 32.95
N LEU A 195 24.26 -17.72 33.18
CA LEU A 195 25.14 -17.02 34.09
C LEU A 195 25.98 -16.03 33.28
N VAL A 196 25.79 -14.73 33.59
CA VAL A 196 26.61 -13.66 33.00
C VAL A 196 27.73 -13.32 33.99
N VAL A 197 28.99 -13.45 33.55
CA VAL A 197 30.16 -13.07 34.33
C VAL A 197 30.93 -12.02 33.54
N GLY A 198 31.14 -10.85 34.14
CA GLY A 198 31.84 -9.73 33.51
C GLY A 198 31.66 -8.44 34.28
N ASP A 199 32.33 -7.39 33.84
CA ASP A 199 32.21 -6.06 34.41
C ASP A 199 30.87 -5.43 33.99
N VAL A 200 30.30 -4.62 34.88
CA VAL A 200 29.08 -3.85 34.57
C VAL A 200 29.46 -2.67 33.71
N ILE A 201 28.99 -2.67 32.47
CA ILE A 201 29.10 -1.53 31.56
C ILE A 201 27.73 -0.86 31.47
N ILE A 202 27.68 0.45 31.73
CA ILE A 202 26.49 1.25 31.57
C ILE A 202 26.59 2.01 30.25
N ASP A 203 25.84 1.57 29.24
CA ASP A 203 25.74 2.26 27.97
C ASP A 203 24.60 3.27 28.01
N LYS A 204 24.94 4.50 27.62
CA LYS A 204 23.93 5.54 27.42
C LYS A 204 23.64 5.70 25.94
N TYR A 205 22.47 5.29 25.50
CA TYR A 205 22.03 5.52 24.12
C TYR A 205 21.33 6.86 24.02
N THR A 206 21.84 7.71 23.12
CA THR A 206 21.15 8.93 22.72
C THR A 206 20.54 8.71 21.35
N TYR A 207 19.22 8.70 21.28
CA TYR A 207 18.52 8.58 20.01
C TYR A 207 18.47 9.94 19.35
N CYS A 208 19.05 10.03 18.14
CA CYS A 208 19.04 11.24 17.34
C CYS A 208 18.29 10.96 16.04
N ILE A 209 17.51 11.93 15.59
CA ILE A 209 16.92 11.91 14.26
C ILE A 209 17.91 12.59 13.31
N VAL A 210 18.36 11.84 12.29
CA VAL A 210 19.24 12.39 11.26
C VAL A 210 18.37 13.11 10.23
N HIS A 211 18.48 14.44 10.17
CA HIS A 211 17.73 15.26 9.21
C HIS A 211 18.36 15.31 7.81
N GLY A 212 19.56 14.78 7.62
CA GLY A 212 20.27 14.70 6.36
C GLY A 212 21.76 15.11 6.46
N LEU A 213 22.43 15.06 5.32
CA LEU A 213 23.79 15.56 5.17
C LEU A 213 23.77 17.08 5.01
N MET A 214 24.64 17.79 5.73
CA MET A 214 24.81 19.21 5.50
C MET A 214 25.38 19.49 4.11
N SER A 215 24.81 20.45 3.39
CA SER A 215 25.14 20.72 1.98
C SER A 215 26.56 21.23 1.73
N LYS A 216 27.33 21.55 2.76
CA LYS A 216 28.68 22.10 2.67
C LYS A 216 29.74 21.38 3.52
N ASP A 217 29.35 20.45 4.40
CA ASP A 217 30.28 19.69 5.23
C ASP A 217 29.90 18.20 5.19
N THR A 218 30.89 17.34 5.43
CA THR A 218 30.69 15.87 5.51
C THR A 218 30.04 15.41 6.83
N GLY A 219 29.45 16.33 7.60
CA GLY A 219 28.78 16.06 8.86
C GLY A 219 27.28 15.79 8.72
N TYR A 220 26.70 15.12 9.70
CA TYR A 220 25.26 14.93 9.83
C TYR A 220 24.68 15.99 10.74
N SER A 221 23.53 16.58 10.38
CA SER A 221 22.76 17.41 11.31
C SER A 221 21.88 16.51 12.19
N SER A 222 21.95 16.68 13.51
CA SER A 222 21.08 16.03 14.49
C SER A 222 20.17 17.09 15.13
N GLY A 223 18.90 16.80 15.23
CA GLY A 223 17.93 17.60 15.96
C GLY A 223 17.37 16.82 17.14
#